data_798d0986384a4069f7ddbd90cb7f223c
#
_entry.id   798d0986384a4069f7ddbd90cb7f223c
#
_cell.length_a   1.000
_cell.length_b   1.000
_cell.length_c   1.000
_cell.angle_alpha   90.00
_cell.angle_beta   90.00
_cell.angle_gamma   90.00
#
_symmetry.space_group_name_H-M   'P 1'
#
loop_
_entity.id
_entity.type
_entity.pdbx_description
1 polymer ?
#
loop_
_entity_poly.entity_id
_entity_poly.type
_entity_poly.pdbx_seq_one_letter_code
_entity_poly.pdbx_strand_id
1 'polypeptide(L)'
;MIKIYQHLNRRFCKPVFEIGLTPNRIDSGSHFGVARDLAAWLTINKEYSGKAVKPSVDGFLPDNRENTYEVIIENPKECPRYSGITISGVKVGESPEWLKNKLRAIGLNPINNIVDITNYVQH
;
A
#
# COMPACT_ATOMS: atom_id res chain seq x y z
N MET A 1 18.16 -6.78 12.12
CA MET A 1 18.45 -7.77 11.07
C MET A 1 17.17 -8.01 10.28
N ILE A 2 17.18 -7.80 8.97
CA ILE A 2 16.04 -8.08 8.09
C ILE A 2 16.15 -9.54 7.65
N LYS A 3 15.10 -10.34 7.89
CA LYS A 3 15.02 -11.70 7.36
C LYS A 3 14.13 -11.67 6.13
N ILE A 4 14.64 -12.15 5.00
CA ILE A 4 13.91 -12.23 3.74
C ILE A 4 13.70 -13.71 3.42
N TYR A 5 12.46 -14.12 3.29
CA TYR A 5 12.10 -15.45 2.80
C TYR A 5 11.49 -15.30 1.41
N GLN A 6 12.00 -16.02 0.46
CA GLN A 6 11.43 -16.06 -0.89
C GLN A 6 10.56 -17.29 -1.04
N HIS A 7 9.28 -17.08 -1.33
CA HIS A 7 8.36 -18.13 -1.68
C HIS A 7 8.00 -18.03 -3.16
N LEU A 8 8.10 -19.14 -3.88
CA LEU A 8 7.54 -19.23 -5.21
C LEU A 8 6.02 -19.48 -5.05
N ASN A 9 5.20 -18.49 -5.36
CA ASN A 9 3.78 -18.72 -5.45
C ASN A 9 3.50 -19.61 -6.69
N ARG A 10 3.37 -20.93 -6.47
CA ARG A 10 3.21 -21.93 -7.53
C ARG A 10 2.02 -21.65 -8.45
N ARG A 11 1.00 -20.94 -7.96
CA ARG A 11 -0.21 -20.63 -8.72
C ARG A 11 0.00 -19.52 -9.75
N PHE A 12 0.96 -18.60 -9.50
CA PHE A 12 1.19 -17.43 -10.34
C PHE A 12 2.60 -17.36 -10.93
N CYS A 13 3.45 -18.33 -10.65
CA CYS A 13 4.87 -18.36 -11.07
C CYS A 13 5.64 -17.06 -10.78
N LYS A 14 5.24 -16.32 -9.75
CA LYS A 14 5.88 -15.05 -9.33
C LYS A 14 6.52 -15.22 -7.96
N PRO A 15 7.74 -14.71 -7.78
CA PRO A 15 8.35 -14.69 -6.45
C PRO A 15 7.58 -13.74 -5.54
N VAL A 16 7.32 -14.20 -4.32
CA VAL A 16 6.78 -13.39 -3.22
C VAL A 16 7.84 -13.38 -2.12
N PHE A 17 8.14 -12.20 -1.62
CA PHE A 17 9.09 -12.01 -0.53
C PHE A 17 8.33 -11.76 0.77
N GLU A 18 8.57 -12.60 1.75
CA GLU A 18 8.16 -12.35 3.12
C GLU A 18 9.35 -11.72 3.85
N ILE A 19 9.15 -10.53 4.40
CA ILE A 19 10.22 -9.74 5.00
C ILE A 19 9.92 -9.57 6.49
N GLY A 20 10.73 -10.21 7.32
CA GLY A 20 10.70 -10.01 8.77
C GLY A 20 11.49 -8.76 9.17
N LEU A 21 10.81 -7.80 9.78
CA LEU A 21 11.43 -6.58 10.30
C LEU A 21 11.69 -6.70 11.81
N THR A 22 12.77 -6.08 12.26
CA THR A 22 13.00 -5.89 13.70
C THR A 22 12.11 -4.74 14.23
N PRO A 23 11.71 -4.75 15.51
CA PRO A 23 10.78 -3.75 16.06
C PRO A 23 11.23 -2.28 15.91
N ASN A 24 12.53 -2.04 15.79
CA ASN A 24 13.10 -0.72 15.59
C ASN A 24 13.08 -0.24 14.13
N ARG A 25 12.55 -1.04 13.18
CA ARG A 25 12.53 -0.75 11.74
C ARG A 25 11.11 -0.59 11.22
N ILE A 26 10.25 0.05 11.99
CA ILE A 26 8.88 0.37 11.59
C ILE A 26 8.81 1.25 10.34
N ASP A 27 9.84 2.03 10.09
CA ASP A 27 10.04 2.85 8.88
C ASP A 27 10.08 2.03 7.60
N SER A 28 10.44 0.75 7.70
CA SER A 28 10.47 -0.22 6.59
C SER A 28 9.22 -1.10 6.51
N GLY A 29 8.20 -0.85 7.33
CA GLY A 29 6.95 -1.62 7.41
C GLY A 29 5.98 -1.39 6.23
N SER A 30 6.49 -1.07 5.04
CA SER A 30 5.71 -0.88 3.83
C SER A 30 6.51 -1.20 2.59
N HIS A 31 5.86 -1.40 1.44
CA HIS A 31 6.55 -1.56 0.17
C HIS A 31 7.51 -0.40 -0.13
N PHE A 32 7.11 0.82 0.17
CA PHE A 32 7.96 1.99 -0.03
C PHE A 32 9.16 2.00 0.93
N GLY A 33 8.96 1.63 2.20
CA GLY A 33 10.04 1.54 3.18
C GLY A 33 11.10 0.52 2.77
N VAL A 34 10.67 -0.66 2.35
CA VAL A 34 11.57 -1.70 1.83
C VAL A 34 12.28 -1.25 0.55
N ALA A 35 11.57 -0.61 -0.38
CA ALA A 35 12.18 -0.09 -1.61
C ALA A 35 13.25 0.96 -1.33
N ARG A 36 13.05 1.83 -0.34
CA ARG A 36 14.02 2.82 0.10
C ARG A 36 15.29 2.17 0.67
N ASP A 37 15.13 1.18 1.52
CA ASP A 37 16.27 0.44 2.09
C ASP A 37 17.05 -0.33 1.02
N LEU A 38 16.32 -0.98 0.11
CA LEU A 38 16.93 -1.67 -1.01
C LEU A 38 17.70 -0.71 -1.93
N ALA A 39 17.12 0.45 -2.25
CA ALA A 39 17.79 1.45 -3.06
C ALA A 39 19.08 1.96 -2.38
N ALA A 40 19.04 2.22 -1.07
CA ALA A 40 20.22 2.62 -0.31
C ALA A 40 21.32 1.54 -0.33
N TRP A 41 20.94 0.27 -0.11
CA TRP A 41 21.88 -0.83 -0.16
C TRP A 41 22.52 -1.00 -1.54
N LEU A 42 21.70 -0.93 -2.60
CA LEU A 42 22.19 -1.04 -3.99
C LEU A 42 23.12 0.12 -4.35
N THR A 43 22.84 1.34 -3.90
CA THR A 43 23.70 2.51 -4.12
C THR A 43 25.09 2.30 -3.53
N ILE A 44 25.16 1.74 -2.31
CA ILE A 44 26.44 1.52 -1.63
C ILE A 44 27.21 0.34 -2.22
N ASN A 45 26.52 -0.73 -2.59
CA ASN A 45 27.18 -2.00 -2.90
C ASN A 45 27.25 -2.35 -4.40
N LYS A 46 26.46 -1.66 -5.24
CA LYS A 46 26.29 -2.00 -6.67
C LYS A 46 26.34 -0.80 -7.61
N GLU A 47 26.80 0.35 -7.14
CA GLU A 47 26.87 1.59 -7.95
C GLU A 47 25.49 1.98 -8.57
N TYR A 48 24.42 1.65 -7.90
CA TYR A 48 23.06 1.93 -8.36
C TYR A 48 22.69 3.37 -8.05
N SER A 49 22.23 4.13 -9.04
CA SER A 49 21.83 5.54 -8.89
C SER A 49 20.31 5.75 -8.74
N GLY A 50 19.54 4.69 -8.69
CA GLY A 50 18.08 4.76 -8.54
C GLY A 50 17.61 5.16 -7.15
N LYS A 51 16.40 5.69 -7.07
CA LYS A 51 15.74 6.09 -5.83
C LYS A 51 14.38 5.43 -5.72
N ALA A 52 13.93 5.15 -4.50
CA ALA A 52 12.54 4.79 -4.26
C ALA A 52 11.65 6.02 -4.52
N VAL A 53 10.69 5.89 -5.41
CA VAL A 53 9.78 6.98 -5.80
C VAL A 53 8.37 6.63 -5.39
N LYS A 54 7.70 7.54 -4.69
CA LYS A 54 6.27 7.41 -4.41
C LYS A 54 5.48 7.71 -5.67
N PRO A 55 4.34 7.02 -5.89
CA PRO A 55 3.41 7.43 -6.94
C PRO A 55 3.01 8.90 -6.76
N SER A 56 2.91 9.66 -7.87
CA SER A 56 2.41 11.02 -7.81
C SER A 56 0.92 11.02 -7.43
N VAL A 57 0.55 12.00 -6.63
CA VAL A 57 -0.83 12.30 -6.25
C VAL A 57 -1.33 13.62 -6.87
N ASP A 58 -0.54 14.23 -7.74
CA ASP A 58 -0.83 15.56 -8.32
C ASP A 58 -2.10 15.56 -9.19
N GLY A 59 -2.47 14.41 -9.74
CA GLY A 59 -3.70 14.23 -10.49
C GLY A 59 -4.95 14.02 -9.63
N PHE A 60 -4.81 13.93 -8.30
CA PHE A 60 -5.95 13.77 -7.41
C PHE A 60 -6.57 15.14 -7.12
N LEU A 61 -7.73 15.38 -7.74
CA LEU A 61 -8.55 16.57 -7.49
C LEU A 61 -9.99 16.12 -7.18
N PRO A 62 -10.63 16.69 -6.15
CA PRO A 62 -12.06 16.47 -5.95
C PRO A 62 -12.85 17.03 -7.13
N ASP A 63 -13.80 16.27 -7.66
CA ASP A 63 -14.66 16.70 -8.78
C ASP A 63 -15.54 17.89 -8.39
N ASN A 64 -16.01 17.89 -7.15
CA ASN A 64 -16.81 18.96 -6.56
C ASN A 64 -16.65 18.96 -5.03
N ARG A 65 -17.35 19.90 -4.36
CA ARG A 65 -17.43 19.99 -2.91
C ARG A 65 -18.85 19.76 -2.37
N GLU A 66 -19.67 19.12 -3.16
CA GLU A 66 -20.98 18.67 -2.74
C GLU A 66 -20.83 17.44 -1.83
N ASN A 67 -21.81 17.21 -0.99
CA ASN A 67 -21.82 16.07 -0.04
C ASN A 67 -20.56 15.98 0.86
N THR A 68 -20.07 17.11 1.33
CA THR A 68 -19.02 17.13 2.34
C THR A 68 -19.61 16.83 3.71
N TYR A 69 -18.91 15.99 4.48
CA TYR A 69 -19.20 15.77 5.90
C TYR A 69 -18.31 16.66 6.75
N GLU A 70 -18.88 17.24 7.78
CA GLU A 70 -18.11 17.92 8.81
C GLU A 70 -17.31 16.88 9.61
N VAL A 71 -16.01 17.14 9.78
CA VAL A 71 -15.14 16.31 10.60
C VAL A 71 -14.85 17.07 11.90
N ILE A 72 -15.38 16.56 13.01
CA ILE A 72 -15.16 17.11 14.35
C ILE A 72 -14.19 16.20 15.09
N ILE A 73 -13.05 16.73 15.52
CA ILE A 73 -12.09 16.02 16.35
C ILE A 73 -12.34 16.37 17.81
N GLU A 74 -12.96 15.47 18.57
CA GLU A 74 -13.28 15.66 19.97
C GLU A 74 -12.04 15.59 20.88
N ASN A 75 -11.06 14.77 20.52
CA ASN A 75 -9.82 14.62 21.27
C ASN A 75 -8.59 14.82 20.36
N PRO A 76 -8.09 16.06 20.22
CA PRO A 76 -6.94 16.36 19.35
C PRO A 76 -5.62 15.74 19.82
N LYS A 77 -5.51 15.36 21.09
CA LYS A 77 -4.31 14.70 21.63
C LYS A 77 -4.18 13.28 21.11
N GLU A 78 -5.27 12.54 21.07
CA GLU A 78 -5.28 11.14 20.62
C GLU A 78 -5.47 11.03 19.10
N CYS A 79 -6.20 11.98 18.49
CA CYS A 79 -6.43 12.06 17.06
C CYS A 79 -6.07 13.46 16.55
N PRO A 80 -4.80 13.76 16.29
CA PRO A 80 -4.37 15.11 15.89
C PRO A 80 -4.85 15.52 14.50
N ARG A 81 -5.24 14.57 13.65
CA ARG A 81 -5.73 14.83 12.30
C ARG A 81 -6.59 13.68 11.79
N TYR A 82 -7.71 14.03 11.17
CA TYR A 82 -8.55 13.11 10.41
C TYR A 82 -8.89 13.70 9.05
N SER A 83 -8.95 12.88 8.00
CA SER A 83 -9.32 13.32 6.66
C SER A 83 -10.33 12.34 6.08
N GLY A 84 -11.36 12.86 5.43
CA GLY A 84 -12.39 12.07 4.79
C GLY A 84 -12.64 12.53 3.37
N ILE A 85 -13.06 11.59 2.52
CA ILE A 85 -13.46 11.84 1.14
C ILE A 85 -14.76 11.08 0.91
N THR A 86 -15.73 11.77 0.31
CA THR A 86 -16.96 11.16 -0.16
C THR A 86 -16.80 10.76 -1.62
N ILE A 87 -17.08 9.51 -1.93
CA ILE A 87 -17.10 9.00 -3.30
C ILE A 87 -18.51 8.52 -3.61
N SER A 88 -19.16 9.13 -4.59
CA SER A 88 -20.51 8.77 -5.02
C SER A 88 -20.50 8.00 -6.34
N GLY A 89 -21.64 7.35 -6.65
CA GLY A 89 -21.80 6.62 -7.92
C GLY A 89 -21.00 5.33 -8.02
N VAL A 90 -20.45 4.83 -6.92
CA VAL A 90 -19.65 3.60 -6.91
C VAL A 90 -20.55 2.38 -7.14
N LYS A 91 -20.18 1.53 -8.10
CA LYS A 91 -20.80 0.23 -8.32
C LYS A 91 -19.95 -0.85 -7.69
N VAL A 92 -20.51 -1.54 -6.70
CA VAL A 92 -19.87 -2.70 -6.10
C VAL A 92 -19.91 -3.87 -7.10
N GLY A 93 -18.77 -4.49 -7.35
CA GLY A 93 -18.63 -5.57 -8.31
C GLY A 93 -17.30 -6.30 -8.15
N GLU A 94 -17.02 -7.18 -9.10
CA GLU A 94 -15.74 -7.87 -9.12
C GLU A 94 -14.56 -6.93 -9.34
N SER A 95 -13.48 -7.21 -8.61
CA SER A 95 -12.21 -6.51 -8.82
C SER A 95 -11.58 -6.88 -10.18
N PRO A 96 -10.85 -5.97 -10.81
CA PRO A 96 -10.09 -6.29 -12.00
C PRO A 96 -9.01 -7.35 -11.71
N GLU A 97 -8.66 -8.16 -12.70
CA GLU A 97 -7.76 -9.30 -12.52
C GLU A 97 -6.37 -8.91 -11.98
N TRP A 98 -5.86 -7.73 -12.35
CA TRP A 98 -4.57 -7.28 -11.81
C TRP A 98 -4.61 -7.14 -10.28
N LEU A 99 -5.71 -6.62 -9.71
CA LEU A 99 -5.90 -6.43 -8.27
C LEU A 99 -6.08 -7.78 -7.58
N LYS A 100 -6.96 -8.63 -8.11
CA LYS A 100 -7.15 -10.00 -7.62
C LYS A 100 -5.83 -10.77 -7.57
N ASN A 101 -5.02 -10.68 -8.62
CA ASN A 101 -3.74 -11.39 -8.68
C ASN A 101 -2.73 -10.88 -7.66
N LYS A 102 -2.71 -9.58 -7.39
CA LYS A 102 -1.85 -9.02 -6.34
C LYS A 102 -2.27 -9.49 -4.95
N LEU A 103 -3.55 -9.47 -4.64
CA LEU A 103 -4.06 -9.95 -3.35
C LEU A 103 -3.81 -11.44 -3.15
N ARG A 104 -4.11 -12.26 -4.17
CA ARG A 104 -3.84 -13.70 -4.13
C ARG A 104 -2.35 -14.02 -3.94
N ALA A 105 -1.46 -13.19 -4.49
CA ALA A 105 -0.02 -13.39 -4.35
C ALA A 105 0.44 -13.31 -2.89
N ILE A 106 -0.22 -12.48 -2.07
CA ILE A 106 0.05 -12.34 -0.63
C ILE A 106 -0.89 -13.19 0.25
N GLY A 107 -1.66 -14.11 -0.36
CA GLY A 107 -2.51 -15.05 0.36
C GLY A 107 -3.92 -14.53 0.70
N LEU A 108 -4.30 -13.34 0.22
CA LEU A 108 -5.65 -12.81 0.41
C LEU A 108 -6.61 -13.29 -0.68
N ASN A 109 -7.85 -13.58 -0.27
CA ASN A 109 -8.91 -13.92 -1.21
C ASN A 109 -9.67 -12.66 -1.63
N PRO A 110 -9.75 -12.35 -2.94
CA PRO A 110 -10.57 -11.25 -3.44
C PRO A 110 -12.05 -11.43 -3.10
N ILE A 111 -12.72 -10.36 -2.74
CA ILE A 111 -14.15 -10.33 -2.36
C ILE A 111 -14.92 -9.46 -3.36
N ASN A 112 -14.64 -8.17 -3.38
CA ASN A 112 -15.22 -7.20 -4.31
C ASN A 112 -14.29 -5.99 -4.42
N ASN A 113 -14.52 -5.15 -5.42
CA ASN A 113 -13.66 -4.01 -5.73
C ASN A 113 -13.43 -3.05 -4.55
N ILE A 114 -14.42 -2.84 -3.68
CA ILE A 114 -14.29 -1.93 -2.54
C ILE A 114 -13.40 -2.53 -1.46
N VAL A 115 -13.70 -3.75 -1.05
CA VAL A 115 -12.92 -4.45 -0.02
C VAL A 115 -11.49 -4.72 -0.51
N ASP A 116 -11.35 -5.09 -1.76
CA ASP A 116 -10.07 -5.42 -2.36
C ASP A 116 -9.15 -4.19 -2.50
N ILE A 117 -9.71 -3.01 -2.80
CA ILE A 117 -8.94 -1.76 -2.79
C ILE A 117 -8.43 -1.44 -1.39
N THR A 118 -9.25 -1.57 -0.36
CA THR A 118 -8.82 -1.32 1.02
C THR A 118 -7.72 -2.27 1.44
N ASN A 119 -7.86 -3.55 1.14
CA ASN A 119 -6.83 -4.56 1.40
C ASN A 119 -5.54 -4.27 0.61
N TYR A 120 -5.65 -3.86 -0.64
CA TYR A 120 -4.49 -3.53 -1.47
C TYR A 120 -3.71 -2.31 -0.97
N VAL A 121 -4.41 -1.30 -0.45
CA VAL A 121 -3.76 -0.09 0.09
C VAL A 121 -3.13 -0.34 1.46
N GLN A 122 -3.69 -1.26 2.24
CA GLN A 122 -3.18 -1.62 3.55
C GLN A 122 -1.88 -2.44 3.50
N HIS A 123 -1.70 -3.25 2.47
CA HIS A 123 -0.53 -4.12 2.27
C HIS A 123 0.45 -3.55 1.24
#